data_9d938477b9253198c0a263c4d58eeedb
#
_entry.id   9d938477b9253198c0a263c4d58eeedb
#
_cell.length_a   1.000
_cell.length_b   1.000
_cell.length_c   1.000
_cell.angle_alpha   90.00
_cell.angle_beta   90.00
_cell.angle_gamma   90.00
#
_symmetry.space_group_name_H-M   'P 1'
#
loop_
_entity.id
_entity.type
_entity.pdbx_description
1 polymer ?
#
loop_
_entity_poly.entity_id
_entity_poly.type
_entity_poly.pdbx_seq_one_letter_code
_entity_poly.pdbx_strand_id
1 'polypeptide(L)'
;MMPAPDYPLRFAPCYKTFVWGGDRLAQHFGRSGLSAACGESWELSAHPDGGGPLLNGPLAGATLADLARRFRRDLLGARAPEPDRFPLLFKIIDAQASLSVQVHPTREAARRLGSESKNESWHLLGAAPGARLYAGLARGTTPEQLRAALAAGTVESLLVPHPATPGGTLHIPAGLVHAIGAGCLVYEVQQSANTTYRLHDWNRVDASGRPRPLHVEESLAAIDWSLPVPRVEPPRETPDAWQTCSATADFTLRRARLTRPQRLEPAGESFHVLFVAEGAGELQVGASCETLAAGESLLVPACVAEYTFAPRASGATLLATTL
;
A
#
# COMPACT_ATOMS: atom_id res chain seq x y z
N MET A 1 -32.92 11.19 0.66
CA MET A 1 -31.49 10.90 0.84
C MET A 1 -31.12 9.86 -0.21
N MET A 2 -30.04 10.03 -0.98
CA MET A 2 -29.62 8.97 -1.92
C MET A 2 -29.17 7.74 -1.13
N PRO A 3 -29.52 6.52 -1.58
CA PRO A 3 -29.08 5.29 -0.93
C PRO A 3 -27.55 5.17 -0.96
N ALA A 4 -27.01 4.32 -0.09
CA ALA A 4 -25.59 3.97 -0.13
C ALA A 4 -25.25 3.27 -1.45
N PRO A 5 -24.03 3.43 -1.96
CA PRO A 5 -23.63 2.76 -3.20
C PRO A 5 -23.60 1.25 -3.01
N ASP A 6 -24.36 0.54 -3.82
CA ASP A 6 -24.47 -0.92 -3.86
C ASP A 6 -23.80 -1.52 -5.11
N TYR A 7 -22.79 -0.82 -5.63
CA TYR A 7 -21.99 -1.18 -6.80
C TYR A 7 -20.50 -0.97 -6.54
N PRO A 8 -19.59 -1.60 -7.34
CA PRO A 8 -18.15 -1.42 -7.20
C PRO A 8 -17.73 0.02 -7.53
N LEU A 9 -16.90 0.61 -6.69
CA LEU A 9 -16.44 1.98 -6.84
C LEU A 9 -15.03 2.00 -7.45
N ARG A 10 -14.88 2.66 -8.62
CA ARG A 10 -13.63 2.86 -9.34
C ARG A 10 -13.17 4.29 -9.18
N PHE A 11 -11.98 4.48 -8.61
CA PHE A 11 -11.39 5.81 -8.45
C PHE A 11 -10.29 6.07 -9.47
N ALA A 12 -10.13 7.33 -9.87
CA ALA A 12 -8.97 7.76 -10.63
C ALA A 12 -7.73 7.68 -9.74
N PRO A 13 -6.61 7.13 -10.21
CA PRO A 13 -5.37 7.17 -9.46
C PRO A 13 -4.80 8.59 -9.39
N CYS A 14 -4.08 8.90 -8.30
CA CYS A 14 -3.35 10.14 -8.13
C CYS A 14 -1.84 9.85 -8.24
N TYR A 15 -1.19 10.37 -9.29
CA TYR A 15 0.22 10.11 -9.57
C TYR A 15 1.14 11.10 -8.87
N LYS A 16 2.25 10.59 -8.32
CA LYS A 16 3.28 11.38 -7.63
C LYS A 16 4.64 11.16 -8.29
N THR A 17 5.31 12.26 -8.60
CA THR A 17 6.66 12.26 -9.16
C THR A 17 7.70 12.33 -8.05
N PHE A 18 8.70 11.45 -8.11
CA PHE A 18 9.79 11.40 -7.15
C PHE A 18 11.13 11.17 -7.88
N VAL A 19 12.22 11.65 -7.28
CA VAL A 19 13.59 11.49 -7.83
C VAL A 19 14.03 10.02 -7.97
N TRP A 20 13.33 9.10 -7.33
CA TRP A 20 13.57 7.65 -7.38
C TRP A 20 12.53 6.91 -8.24
N GLY A 21 11.54 7.61 -8.78
CA GLY A 21 10.46 7.03 -9.59
C GLY A 21 10.95 6.55 -10.96
N GLY A 22 10.17 5.69 -11.58
CA GLY A 22 10.43 5.08 -12.87
C GLY A 22 9.27 5.23 -13.86
N ASP A 23 9.22 4.31 -14.82
CA ASP A 23 8.24 4.28 -15.91
C ASP A 23 7.49 2.95 -16.01
N ARG A 24 7.70 2.03 -15.04
CA ARG A 24 7.07 0.70 -15.05
C ARG A 24 5.55 0.74 -14.89
N LEU A 25 4.99 1.80 -14.29
CA LEU A 25 3.54 1.98 -14.26
C LEU A 25 2.97 2.09 -15.69
N ALA A 26 3.66 2.78 -16.60
CA ALA A 26 3.29 2.84 -18.01
C ALA A 26 3.58 1.51 -18.72
N GLN A 27 4.77 0.96 -18.55
CA GLN A 27 5.22 -0.24 -19.26
C GLN A 27 4.48 -1.51 -18.82
N HIS A 28 4.24 -1.66 -17.51
CA HIS A 28 3.66 -2.89 -16.93
C HIS A 28 2.13 -2.88 -16.91
N PHE A 29 1.53 -1.70 -16.68
CA PHE A 29 0.08 -1.56 -16.54
C PHE A 29 -0.57 -0.70 -17.64
N GLY A 30 0.18 -0.28 -18.66
CA GLY A 30 -0.36 0.53 -19.76
C GLY A 30 -0.88 1.90 -19.34
N ARG A 31 -0.44 2.42 -18.18
CA ARG A 31 -0.85 3.72 -17.67
C ARG A 31 -0.35 4.84 -18.56
N SER A 32 -1.20 5.81 -18.89
CA SER A 32 -0.88 6.97 -19.74
C SER A 32 -0.89 8.28 -18.95
N GLY A 33 -0.30 9.33 -19.53
CA GLY A 33 -0.26 10.65 -18.90
C GLY A 33 0.69 10.77 -17.71
N LEU A 34 1.61 9.81 -17.55
CA LEU A 34 2.59 9.79 -16.46
C LEU A 34 3.82 10.65 -16.80
N SER A 35 4.43 11.25 -15.77
CA SER A 35 5.78 11.81 -15.89
C SER A 35 6.81 10.68 -16.00
N ALA A 36 7.98 10.99 -16.57
CA ALA A 36 9.08 10.02 -16.72
C ALA A 36 9.67 9.51 -15.38
N ALA A 37 9.30 10.12 -14.25
CA ALA A 37 9.76 9.75 -12.92
C ALA A 37 8.55 9.53 -11.96
N CYS A 38 7.52 8.84 -12.43
CA CYS A 38 6.36 8.51 -11.61
C CYS A 38 6.73 7.45 -10.58
N GLY A 39 6.92 7.85 -9.32
CA GLY A 39 7.30 6.93 -8.25
C GLY A 39 6.13 6.28 -7.56
N GLU A 40 4.99 6.97 -7.41
CA GLU A 40 3.81 6.44 -6.74
C GLU A 40 2.54 6.70 -7.55
N SER A 41 1.66 5.69 -7.56
CA SER A 41 0.26 5.79 -7.98
C SER A 41 -0.61 5.51 -6.76
N TRP A 42 -1.30 6.53 -6.25
CA TRP A 42 -2.26 6.37 -5.16
C TRP A 42 -3.59 5.89 -5.74
N GLU A 43 -3.87 4.63 -5.56
CA GLU A 43 -5.02 3.94 -6.18
C GLU A 43 -6.34 4.26 -5.48
N LEU A 44 -6.34 4.22 -4.13
CA LEU A 44 -7.46 4.62 -3.28
C LEU A 44 -6.93 5.41 -2.09
N SER A 45 -7.44 6.63 -1.93
CA SER A 45 -7.02 7.52 -0.85
C SER A 45 -8.14 8.48 -0.48
N ALA A 46 -8.35 8.65 0.83
CA ALA A 46 -9.10 9.76 1.41
C ALA A 46 -8.19 10.78 2.12
N HIS A 47 -6.86 10.62 1.97
CA HIS A 47 -5.88 11.52 2.58
C HIS A 47 -5.89 12.88 1.87
N PRO A 48 -5.78 14.02 2.61
CA PRO A 48 -5.80 15.36 1.99
C PRO A 48 -4.69 15.61 0.98
N ASP A 49 -3.55 14.91 1.10
CA ASP A 49 -2.42 15.07 0.19
C ASP A 49 -2.62 14.42 -1.19
N GLY A 50 -3.68 13.65 -1.38
CA GLY A 50 -3.97 13.06 -2.67
C GLY A 50 -5.09 12.02 -2.65
N GLY A 51 -5.83 11.99 -3.74
CA GLY A 51 -6.92 11.04 -4.02
C GLY A 51 -7.63 11.48 -5.29
N GLY A 52 -7.98 10.54 -6.13
CA GLY A 52 -8.74 10.81 -7.35
C GLY A 52 -10.26 10.77 -7.12
N PRO A 53 -11.04 11.34 -8.06
CA PRO A 53 -12.50 11.25 -8.02
C PRO A 53 -12.98 9.84 -8.40
N LEU A 54 -14.19 9.51 -7.96
CA LEU A 54 -14.93 8.34 -8.42
C LEU A 54 -15.24 8.49 -9.91
N LEU A 55 -14.97 7.43 -10.69
CA LEU A 55 -15.11 7.43 -12.15
C LEU A 55 -16.44 6.88 -12.65
N ASN A 56 -17.14 6.07 -11.84
CA ASN A 56 -18.31 5.33 -12.29
C ASN A 56 -19.55 5.57 -11.42
N GLY A 57 -20.70 5.19 -11.98
CA GLY A 57 -21.98 5.23 -11.30
C GLY A 57 -22.56 6.62 -11.03
N PRO A 58 -23.68 6.69 -10.30
CA PRO A 58 -24.42 7.95 -10.05
C PRO A 58 -23.67 8.95 -9.16
N LEU A 59 -22.60 8.51 -8.48
CA LEU A 59 -21.78 9.33 -7.58
C LEU A 59 -20.47 9.75 -8.24
N ALA A 60 -20.30 9.56 -9.56
CA ALA A 60 -19.09 9.94 -10.28
C ALA A 60 -18.70 11.42 -10.00
N GLY A 61 -17.41 11.67 -9.82
CA GLY A 61 -16.87 12.98 -9.44
C GLY A 61 -16.69 13.18 -7.93
N ALA A 62 -17.34 12.38 -7.08
CA ALA A 62 -17.15 12.46 -5.63
C ALA A 62 -15.78 11.93 -5.20
N THR A 63 -15.21 12.47 -4.13
CA THR A 63 -13.99 11.93 -3.51
C THR A 63 -14.32 10.80 -2.54
N LEU A 64 -13.36 9.90 -2.29
CA LEU A 64 -13.51 8.84 -1.29
C LEU A 64 -13.77 9.41 0.11
N ALA A 65 -13.16 10.57 0.43
CA ALA A 65 -13.41 11.27 1.70
C ALA A 65 -14.87 11.74 1.82
N ASP A 66 -15.46 12.28 0.74
CA ASP A 66 -16.87 12.70 0.73
C ASP A 66 -17.81 11.52 0.88
N LEU A 67 -17.53 10.42 0.19
CA LEU A 67 -18.31 9.20 0.29
C LEU A 67 -18.24 8.59 1.70
N ALA A 68 -17.06 8.55 2.31
CA ALA A 68 -16.88 8.06 3.68
C ALA A 68 -17.70 8.89 4.69
N ARG A 69 -17.64 10.22 4.61
CA ARG A 69 -18.46 11.11 5.48
C ARG A 69 -19.95 10.93 5.25
N ARG A 70 -20.38 10.76 4.00
CA ARG A 70 -21.79 10.67 3.63
C ARG A 70 -22.41 9.35 4.00
N PHE A 71 -21.76 8.24 3.67
CA PHE A 71 -22.32 6.88 3.79
C PHE A 71 -21.83 6.12 5.00
N ARG A 72 -20.78 6.61 5.66
CA ARG A 72 -20.34 6.11 6.97
C ARG A 72 -20.20 4.58 7.01
N ARG A 73 -20.89 3.92 7.95
CA ARG A 73 -20.85 2.46 8.13
C ARG A 73 -21.36 1.67 6.92
N ASP A 74 -22.27 2.22 6.12
CA ASP A 74 -22.73 1.56 4.90
C ASP A 74 -21.57 1.39 3.89
N LEU A 75 -20.67 2.36 3.82
CA LEU A 75 -19.47 2.27 3.00
C LEU A 75 -18.35 1.50 3.71
N LEU A 76 -18.08 1.84 4.97
CA LEU A 76 -16.85 1.44 5.67
C LEU A 76 -16.98 0.13 6.45
N GLY A 77 -18.17 -0.23 6.90
CA GLY A 77 -18.45 -1.40 7.73
C GLY A 77 -18.29 -1.18 9.23
N ALA A 78 -18.71 -2.18 10.00
CA ALA A 78 -18.72 -2.13 11.46
C ALA A 78 -17.31 -2.06 12.07
N ARG A 79 -16.31 -2.66 11.38
CA ARG A 79 -14.92 -2.70 11.85
C ARG A 79 -14.14 -1.40 11.66
N ALA A 80 -14.65 -0.43 10.87
CA ALA A 80 -13.95 0.83 10.68
C ALA A 80 -13.75 1.55 12.03
N PRO A 81 -12.51 1.98 12.38
CA PRO A 81 -12.23 2.63 13.66
C PRO A 81 -13.00 3.94 13.81
N GLU A 82 -13.14 4.69 12.73
CA GLU A 82 -13.94 5.90 12.64
C GLU A 82 -15.07 5.68 11.62
N PRO A 83 -16.32 6.09 11.94
CA PRO A 83 -17.45 5.76 11.08
C PRO A 83 -17.52 6.57 9.79
N ASP A 84 -16.75 7.65 9.66
CA ASP A 84 -16.83 8.64 8.60
C ASP A 84 -15.47 8.99 7.96
N ARG A 85 -14.43 8.22 8.30
CA ARG A 85 -13.08 8.38 7.76
C ARG A 85 -12.59 7.06 7.17
N PHE A 86 -12.21 7.08 5.88
CA PHE A 86 -11.60 5.92 5.25
C PHE A 86 -10.19 5.70 5.82
N PRO A 87 -9.89 4.52 6.42
CA PRO A 87 -8.73 4.37 7.28
C PRO A 87 -7.44 3.97 6.58
N LEU A 88 -7.49 3.63 5.30
CA LEU A 88 -6.36 3.07 4.56
C LEU A 88 -5.95 3.95 3.37
N LEU A 89 -4.76 3.69 2.85
CA LEU A 89 -4.23 4.23 1.61
C LEU A 89 -3.58 3.10 0.82
N PHE A 90 -3.88 3.02 -0.47
CA PHE A 90 -3.39 2.00 -1.39
C PHE A 90 -2.54 2.64 -2.47
N LYS A 91 -1.36 2.09 -2.71
CA LYS A 91 -0.43 2.61 -3.70
C LYS A 91 0.19 1.51 -4.55
N ILE A 92 0.60 1.90 -5.75
CA ILE A 92 1.65 1.18 -6.49
C ILE A 92 2.90 2.05 -6.46
N ILE A 93 4.03 1.46 -6.06
CA ILE A 93 5.33 2.12 -5.95
C ILE A 93 6.27 1.54 -7.00
N ASP A 94 6.79 2.40 -7.88
CA ASP A 94 7.83 2.06 -8.83
C ASP A 94 9.17 2.61 -8.35
N ALA A 95 9.93 1.79 -7.66
CA ALA A 95 11.25 2.12 -7.13
C ALA A 95 12.34 1.88 -8.20
N GLN A 96 12.51 2.81 -9.13
CA GLN A 96 13.63 2.79 -10.10
C GLN A 96 14.98 2.92 -9.36
N ALA A 97 15.05 3.80 -8.36
CA ALA A 97 16.14 3.87 -7.40
C ALA A 97 15.61 3.59 -5.99
N SER A 98 16.49 3.30 -5.03
CA SER A 98 16.09 3.02 -3.64
C SER A 98 15.35 4.20 -3.02
N LEU A 99 14.26 3.94 -2.31
CA LEU A 99 13.61 4.93 -1.46
C LEU A 99 14.51 5.27 -0.26
N SER A 100 14.23 6.36 0.43
CA SER A 100 14.97 6.71 1.66
C SER A 100 14.89 5.61 2.70
N VAL A 101 15.94 5.47 3.52
CA VAL A 101 15.85 4.75 4.79
C VAL A 101 14.99 5.59 5.72
N GLN A 102 13.92 5.01 6.24
CA GLN A 102 12.87 5.73 6.95
C GLN A 102 12.26 4.90 8.07
N VAL A 103 11.49 5.56 8.91
CA VAL A 103 10.64 4.94 9.93
C VAL A 103 9.32 5.70 10.02
N HIS A 104 8.25 4.98 10.27
CA HIS A 104 6.94 5.54 10.56
C HIS A 104 6.63 5.39 12.06
N PRO A 105 6.09 6.40 12.74
CA PRO A 105 5.86 6.34 14.16
C PRO A 105 4.74 5.35 14.52
N THR A 106 4.87 4.71 15.66
CA THR A 106 3.77 3.98 16.32
C THR A 106 2.66 4.96 16.72
N ARG A 107 1.46 4.47 17.07
CA ARG A 107 0.37 5.33 17.57
C ARG A 107 0.78 6.18 18.79
N GLU A 108 1.61 5.61 19.67
CA GLU A 108 2.15 6.31 20.84
C GLU A 108 3.16 7.39 20.44
N ALA A 109 4.16 7.03 19.62
CA ALA A 109 5.15 7.98 19.12
C ALA A 109 4.50 9.10 18.30
N ALA A 110 3.51 8.78 17.47
CA ALA A 110 2.77 9.76 16.68
C ALA A 110 2.07 10.82 17.54
N ARG A 111 1.44 10.42 18.66
CA ARG A 111 0.83 11.38 19.61
C ARG A 111 1.88 12.32 20.22
N ARG A 112 3.06 11.79 20.58
CA ARG A 112 4.16 12.60 21.15
C ARG A 112 4.77 13.57 20.14
N LEU A 113 4.85 13.13 18.87
CA LEU A 113 5.50 13.89 17.79
C LEU A 113 4.51 14.76 16.99
N GLY A 114 3.22 14.75 17.33
CA GLY A 114 2.20 15.50 16.59
C GLY A 114 2.05 15.06 15.13
N SER A 115 2.11 13.75 14.88
CA SER A 115 2.11 13.15 13.55
C SER A 115 1.14 11.98 13.44
N GLU A 116 1.20 11.23 12.34
CA GLU A 116 0.31 10.09 12.05
C GLU A 116 1.06 8.77 12.16
N SER A 117 0.43 7.78 12.79
CA SER A 117 0.95 6.40 12.82
C SER A 117 0.77 5.72 11.47
N LYS A 118 1.72 4.86 11.09
CA LYS A 118 1.67 4.18 9.81
C LYS A 118 2.19 2.75 9.89
N ASN A 119 1.27 1.78 9.96
CA ASN A 119 1.52 0.38 9.60
C ASN A 119 1.34 0.21 8.10
N GLU A 120 2.16 -0.63 7.48
CA GLU A 120 2.07 -0.91 6.05
C GLU A 120 2.45 -2.36 5.71
N SER A 121 2.03 -2.81 4.55
CA SER A 121 2.44 -4.09 3.96
C SER A 121 2.75 -3.91 2.49
N TRP A 122 3.85 -4.51 2.05
CA TRP A 122 4.35 -4.47 0.68
C TRP A 122 4.15 -5.81 0.00
N HIS A 123 3.35 -5.83 -1.04
CA HIS A 123 3.24 -7.00 -1.93
C HIS A 123 4.06 -6.74 -3.20
N LEU A 124 5.01 -7.61 -3.48
CA LEU A 124 5.93 -7.47 -4.63
C LEU A 124 5.21 -7.85 -5.93
N LEU A 125 4.91 -6.85 -6.77
CA LEU A 125 4.36 -7.04 -8.12
C LEU A 125 5.45 -7.42 -9.12
N GLY A 126 6.69 -6.96 -8.88
CA GLY A 126 7.83 -7.24 -9.71
C GLY A 126 9.14 -6.81 -9.05
N ALA A 127 10.24 -7.41 -9.49
CA ALA A 127 11.57 -7.07 -9.00
C ALA A 127 12.62 -7.28 -10.10
N ALA A 128 13.56 -6.37 -10.21
CA ALA A 128 14.75 -6.55 -11.03
C ALA A 128 15.68 -7.63 -10.40
N PRO A 129 16.53 -8.29 -11.18
CA PRO A 129 17.50 -9.22 -10.62
C PRO A 129 18.36 -8.59 -9.54
N GLY A 130 18.44 -9.23 -8.36
CA GLY A 130 19.20 -8.72 -7.22
C GLY A 130 18.54 -7.61 -6.41
N ALA A 131 17.32 -7.18 -6.77
CA ALA A 131 16.55 -6.19 -6.00
C ALA A 131 16.29 -6.68 -4.57
N ARG A 132 16.25 -5.74 -3.63
CA ARG A 132 16.09 -6.03 -2.21
C ARG A 132 15.12 -5.05 -1.55
N LEU A 133 14.45 -5.53 -0.52
CA LEU A 133 13.80 -4.71 0.49
C LEU A 133 14.71 -4.66 1.71
N TYR A 134 14.64 -3.58 2.47
CA TYR A 134 15.34 -3.47 3.76
C TYR A 134 14.28 -3.31 4.85
N ALA A 135 14.31 -4.16 5.87
CA ALA A 135 13.35 -4.11 6.97
C ALA A 135 13.99 -4.61 8.26
N GLY A 136 14.12 -3.70 9.22
CA GLY A 136 14.81 -3.93 10.49
C GLY A 136 16.28 -3.54 10.47
N LEU A 137 16.83 -3.47 11.68
CA LEU A 137 18.25 -3.24 11.95
C LEU A 137 18.91 -4.55 12.36
N ALA A 138 20.21 -4.64 12.13
CA ALA A 138 21.05 -5.75 12.59
C ALA A 138 20.87 -5.94 14.10
N ARG A 139 20.82 -7.20 14.55
CA ARG A 139 20.57 -7.54 15.94
C ARG A 139 21.60 -6.87 16.88
N GLY A 140 21.08 -6.19 17.90
CA GLY A 140 21.91 -5.50 18.91
C GLY A 140 22.35 -4.10 18.50
N THR A 141 21.88 -3.57 17.35
CA THR A 141 22.09 -2.16 16.99
C THR A 141 21.52 -1.26 18.07
N THR A 142 22.35 -0.33 18.59
CA THR A 142 21.92 0.69 19.57
C THR A 142 21.62 2.04 18.90
N PRO A 143 20.90 2.95 19.59
CA PRO A 143 20.68 4.31 19.08
C PRO A 143 21.99 5.04 18.76
N GLU A 144 23.04 4.85 19.58
CA GLU A 144 24.35 5.47 19.40
C GLU A 144 25.06 4.93 18.16
N GLN A 145 25.00 3.61 17.94
CA GLN A 145 25.54 2.98 16.73
C GLN A 145 24.82 3.45 15.47
N LEU A 146 23.49 3.56 15.51
CA LEU A 146 22.73 4.10 14.38
C LEU A 146 23.11 5.55 14.09
N ARG A 147 23.23 6.41 15.12
CA ARG A 147 23.71 7.80 14.94
C ARG A 147 25.10 7.85 14.32
N ALA A 148 26.03 7.04 14.82
CA ALA A 148 27.39 6.99 14.30
C ALA A 148 27.41 6.55 12.82
N ALA A 149 26.63 5.52 12.47
CA ALA A 149 26.53 5.04 11.10
C ALA A 149 25.89 6.06 10.15
N LEU A 150 24.87 6.80 10.61
CA LEU A 150 24.28 7.90 9.86
C LEU A 150 25.29 9.03 9.60
N ALA A 151 26.02 9.43 10.62
CA ALA A 151 27.06 10.46 10.51
C ALA A 151 28.22 10.03 9.59
N ALA A 152 28.57 8.75 9.59
CA ALA A 152 29.61 8.17 8.73
C ALA A 152 29.13 7.82 7.31
N GLY A 153 27.82 7.90 7.02
CA GLY A 153 27.25 7.49 5.74
C GLY A 153 27.25 5.97 5.51
N THR A 154 27.34 5.18 6.58
CA THR A 154 27.44 3.70 6.52
C THR A 154 26.21 2.97 7.02
N VAL A 155 25.07 3.67 7.11
CA VAL A 155 23.80 3.13 7.67
C VAL A 155 23.33 1.85 6.97
N GLU A 156 23.64 1.68 5.69
CA GLU A 156 23.26 0.47 4.93
C GLU A 156 23.82 -0.80 5.57
N SER A 157 24.99 -0.76 6.18
CA SER A 157 25.61 -1.90 6.87
C SER A 157 24.82 -2.38 8.10
N LEU A 158 23.94 -1.54 8.63
CA LEU A 158 23.06 -1.88 9.74
C LEU A 158 21.68 -2.37 9.31
N LEU A 159 21.30 -2.21 8.05
CA LEU A 159 19.99 -2.62 7.54
C LEU A 159 19.96 -4.13 7.27
N VAL A 160 18.83 -4.76 7.58
CA VAL A 160 18.62 -6.17 7.23
C VAL A 160 18.00 -6.27 5.85
N PRO A 161 18.73 -6.84 4.86
CA PRO A 161 18.22 -7.02 3.51
C PRO A 161 17.33 -8.26 3.41
N HIS A 162 16.25 -8.14 2.62
CA HIS A 162 15.36 -9.23 2.22
C HIS A 162 15.33 -9.32 0.69
N PRO A 163 15.45 -10.50 0.08
CA PRO A 163 15.26 -10.65 -1.35
C PRO A 163 13.88 -10.15 -1.78
N ALA A 164 13.81 -9.32 -2.82
CA ALA A 164 12.56 -8.89 -3.40
C ALA A 164 12.02 -10.00 -4.33
N THR A 165 11.20 -10.89 -3.78
CA THR A 165 10.61 -12.01 -4.52
C THR A 165 9.23 -11.63 -5.02
N PRO A 166 8.96 -11.59 -6.35
CA PRO A 166 7.62 -11.33 -6.88
C PRO A 166 6.56 -12.26 -6.27
N GLY A 167 5.39 -11.72 -5.96
CA GLY A 167 4.31 -12.42 -5.25
C GLY A 167 4.49 -12.52 -3.73
N GLY A 168 5.68 -12.25 -3.21
CA GLY A 168 5.95 -12.21 -1.77
C GLY A 168 5.37 -10.96 -1.11
N THR A 169 5.06 -11.07 0.18
CA THR A 169 4.53 -9.95 0.98
C THR A 169 5.41 -9.74 2.22
N LEU A 170 5.70 -8.49 2.53
CA LEU A 170 6.44 -8.09 3.73
C LEU A 170 5.60 -7.09 4.54
N HIS A 171 5.30 -7.43 5.79
CA HIS A 171 4.67 -6.50 6.72
C HIS A 171 5.73 -5.60 7.37
N ILE A 172 5.47 -4.30 7.37
CA ILE A 172 6.29 -3.25 7.99
C ILE A 172 5.49 -2.63 9.14
N PRO A 173 5.67 -3.09 10.38
CA PRO A 173 5.01 -2.47 11.51
C PRO A 173 5.54 -1.05 11.74
N ALA A 174 4.67 -0.18 12.24
CA ALA A 174 5.07 1.15 12.72
C ALA A 174 6.20 1.03 13.75
N GLY A 175 7.21 1.88 13.69
CA GLY A 175 8.43 1.81 14.50
C GLY A 175 9.57 1.03 13.88
N LEU A 176 9.37 0.32 12.78
CA LEU A 176 10.43 -0.44 12.10
C LEU A 176 11.19 0.44 11.11
N VAL A 177 12.52 0.42 11.17
CA VAL A 177 13.38 1.05 10.14
C VAL A 177 13.32 0.21 8.86
N HIS A 178 13.07 0.87 7.72
CA HIS A 178 12.88 0.17 6.44
C HIS A 178 13.27 1.02 5.24
N ALA A 179 13.43 0.37 4.08
CA ALA A 179 13.52 1.02 2.77
C ALA A 179 13.11 0.05 1.65
N ILE A 180 12.49 0.56 0.59
CA ILE A 180 12.33 -0.19 -0.66
C ILE A 180 13.58 0.04 -1.50
N GLY A 181 14.28 -1.02 -1.84
CA GLY A 181 15.47 -0.95 -2.68
C GLY A 181 15.15 -0.74 -4.16
N ALA A 182 16.16 -0.34 -4.91
CA ALA A 182 16.05 -0.13 -6.34
C ALA A 182 15.58 -1.40 -7.08
N GLY A 183 14.80 -1.21 -8.13
CA GLY A 183 14.29 -2.29 -8.97
C GLY A 183 13.03 -2.96 -8.46
N CYS A 184 12.43 -2.54 -7.34
CA CYS A 184 11.18 -3.09 -6.83
C CYS A 184 9.96 -2.41 -7.42
N LEU A 185 8.92 -3.19 -7.79
CA LEU A 185 7.56 -2.72 -8.09
C LEU A 185 6.64 -3.31 -7.01
N VAL A 186 5.98 -2.45 -6.24
CA VAL A 186 5.29 -2.82 -5.00
C VAL A 186 3.86 -2.34 -5.01
N TYR A 187 2.91 -3.19 -4.59
CA TYR A 187 1.60 -2.76 -4.13
C TYR A 187 1.67 -2.58 -2.62
N GLU A 188 1.44 -1.36 -2.15
CA GLU A 188 1.46 -0.99 -0.74
C GLU A 188 0.06 -0.79 -0.21
N VAL A 189 -0.25 -1.47 0.89
CA VAL A 189 -1.42 -1.21 1.73
C VAL A 189 -0.95 -0.63 3.05
N GLN A 190 -1.46 0.54 3.41
CA GLN A 190 -1.04 1.25 4.61
C GLN A 190 -2.22 1.94 5.32
N GLN A 191 -2.02 2.32 6.58
CA GLN A 191 -2.91 3.28 7.24
C GLN A 191 -2.94 4.59 6.45
N SER A 192 -4.08 5.32 6.50
CA SER A 192 -4.25 6.62 5.84
C SER A 192 -3.38 7.69 6.52
N ALA A 193 -2.09 7.68 6.21
CA ALA A 193 -1.07 8.57 6.74
C ALA A 193 -0.01 8.88 5.66
N ASN A 194 0.60 10.07 5.75
CA ASN A 194 1.71 10.47 4.87
C ASN A 194 2.97 10.89 5.64
N THR A 195 3.01 10.63 6.94
CA THR A 195 4.18 10.91 7.79
C THR A 195 5.33 9.97 7.47
N THR A 196 6.50 10.55 7.17
CA THR A 196 7.74 9.80 6.92
C THR A 196 8.91 10.49 7.63
N TYR A 197 9.49 9.82 8.62
CA TYR A 197 10.75 10.27 9.22
C TYR A 197 11.92 9.64 8.49
N ARG A 198 12.68 10.48 7.76
CA ARG A 198 13.79 10.07 6.90
C ARG A 198 15.09 10.06 7.67
N LEU A 199 15.70 8.89 7.79
CA LEU A 199 17.01 8.69 8.41
C LEU A 199 18.16 8.96 7.42
N HIS A 200 18.04 8.45 6.19
CA HIS A 200 19.09 8.54 5.18
C HIS A 200 18.45 8.57 3.77
N ASP A 201 19.05 9.31 2.85
CA ASP A 201 18.55 9.45 1.49
C ASP A 201 19.61 9.17 0.42
N TRP A 202 20.56 8.28 0.70
CA TRP A 202 21.59 7.84 -0.24
C TRP A 202 22.44 9.00 -0.80
N ASN A 203 22.57 10.09 -0.04
CA ASN A 203 23.26 11.33 -0.43
C ASN A 203 22.71 11.96 -1.73
N ARG A 204 21.44 11.69 -2.07
CA ARG A 204 20.78 12.26 -3.26
C ARG A 204 20.50 13.72 -3.08
N VAL A 205 20.55 14.43 -4.22
CA VAL A 205 20.11 15.81 -4.35
C VAL A 205 19.04 15.93 -5.42
N ASP A 206 18.20 16.94 -5.31
CA ASP A 206 17.24 17.30 -6.35
C ASP A 206 17.93 17.98 -7.56
N ALA A 207 17.16 18.33 -8.59
CA ALA A 207 17.67 18.98 -9.79
C ALA A 207 18.33 20.36 -9.50
N SER A 208 18.10 20.94 -8.32
CA SER A 208 18.73 22.19 -7.87
C SER A 208 19.97 21.96 -6.99
N GLY A 209 20.41 20.69 -6.83
CA GLY A 209 21.55 20.32 -6.00
C GLY A 209 21.26 20.27 -4.49
N ARG A 210 19.98 20.32 -4.07
CA ARG A 210 19.59 20.32 -2.66
C ARG A 210 19.21 18.92 -2.18
N PRO A 211 19.76 18.48 -1.01
CA PRO A 211 19.32 17.22 -0.39
C PRO A 211 17.91 17.36 0.19
N ARG A 212 17.16 16.25 0.26
CA ARG A 212 15.92 16.21 1.01
C ARG A 212 16.18 16.31 2.51
N PRO A 213 15.30 16.95 3.29
CA PRO A 213 15.43 17.03 4.75
C PRO A 213 15.52 15.64 5.38
N LEU A 214 16.41 15.48 6.34
CA LEU A 214 16.49 14.31 7.22
C LEU A 214 15.83 14.65 8.57
N HIS A 215 15.26 13.63 9.23
CA HIS A 215 14.50 13.73 10.48
C HIS A 215 15.10 12.76 11.49
N VAL A 216 16.40 12.92 11.78
CA VAL A 216 17.18 11.92 12.57
C VAL A 216 16.61 11.80 13.98
N GLU A 217 16.33 12.91 14.66
CA GLU A 217 15.85 12.89 16.04
C GLU A 217 14.43 12.33 16.14
N GLU A 218 13.53 12.76 15.25
CA GLU A 218 12.17 12.25 15.17
C GLU A 218 12.17 10.76 14.82
N SER A 219 13.08 10.33 13.93
CA SER A 219 13.25 8.93 13.58
C SER A 219 13.66 8.10 14.79
N LEU A 220 14.70 8.53 15.54
CA LEU A 220 15.16 7.82 16.73
C LEU A 220 14.07 7.75 17.81
N ALA A 221 13.24 8.80 17.94
CA ALA A 221 12.10 8.83 18.83
C ALA A 221 10.92 7.96 18.34
N ALA A 222 10.85 7.67 17.05
CA ALA A 222 9.80 6.86 16.42
C ALA A 222 10.14 5.38 16.35
N ILE A 223 11.44 5.00 16.41
CA ILE A 223 11.88 3.59 16.33
C ILE A 223 11.38 2.82 17.55
N ASP A 224 10.77 1.68 17.30
CA ASP A 224 10.53 0.66 18.32
C ASP A 224 11.69 -0.35 18.28
N TRP A 225 12.62 -0.19 19.23
CA TRP A 225 13.83 -1.00 19.32
C TRP A 225 13.60 -2.45 19.74
N SER A 226 12.35 -2.80 20.12
CA SER A 226 11.98 -4.16 20.51
C SER A 226 11.48 -5.01 19.35
N LEU A 227 11.19 -4.41 18.20
CA LEU A 227 10.60 -5.11 17.05
C LEU A 227 11.58 -6.15 16.49
N PRO A 228 11.08 -7.37 16.25
CA PRO A 228 11.85 -8.38 15.54
C PRO A 228 12.00 -8.02 14.06
N VAL A 229 13.04 -8.53 13.44
CA VAL A 229 13.19 -8.48 11.98
C VAL A 229 12.04 -9.28 11.33
N PRO A 230 11.23 -8.67 10.46
CA PRO A 230 10.11 -9.36 9.82
C PRO A 230 10.61 -10.36 8.77
N ARG A 231 9.70 -11.20 8.29
CA ARG A 231 9.99 -12.16 7.21
C ARG A 231 9.07 -11.90 6.02
N VAL A 232 9.61 -12.12 4.82
CA VAL A 232 8.80 -12.12 3.61
C VAL A 232 7.93 -13.37 3.64
N GLU A 233 6.60 -13.20 3.58
CA GLU A 233 5.66 -14.29 3.38
C GLU A 233 5.68 -14.66 1.90
N PRO A 234 6.12 -15.88 1.53
CA PRO A 234 6.19 -16.29 0.14
C PRO A 234 4.79 -16.54 -0.43
N PRO A 235 4.58 -16.39 -1.76
CA PRO A 235 3.31 -16.73 -2.38
C PRO A 235 3.05 -18.23 -2.29
N ARG A 236 1.79 -18.60 -2.04
CA ARG A 236 1.30 -19.97 -2.20
C ARG A 236 0.63 -20.10 -3.56
N GLU A 237 1.02 -21.12 -4.30
CA GLU A 237 0.52 -21.33 -5.67
C GLU A 237 -0.67 -22.31 -5.75
N THR A 238 -1.32 -22.60 -4.61
CA THR A 238 -2.55 -23.43 -4.60
C THR A 238 -3.68 -22.66 -5.27
N PRO A 239 -4.17 -23.11 -6.45
CA PRO A 239 -5.24 -22.42 -7.16
C PRO A 239 -6.51 -22.32 -6.32
N ASP A 240 -7.21 -21.21 -6.49
CA ASP A 240 -8.52 -20.93 -5.87
C ASP A 240 -8.55 -20.98 -4.33
N ALA A 241 -7.38 -20.94 -3.69
CA ALA A 241 -7.23 -20.87 -2.25
C ALA A 241 -6.70 -19.50 -1.81
N TRP A 242 -7.36 -18.91 -0.82
CA TRP A 242 -6.92 -17.65 -0.22
C TRP A 242 -5.77 -17.85 0.76
N GLN A 243 -4.71 -17.10 0.56
CA GLN A 243 -3.60 -16.97 1.51
C GLN A 243 -3.70 -15.64 2.23
N THR A 244 -3.67 -15.65 3.56
CA THR A 244 -3.45 -14.43 4.34
C THR A 244 -1.97 -14.06 4.25
N CYS A 245 -1.67 -12.95 3.60
CA CYS A 245 -0.31 -12.44 3.39
C CYS A 245 0.13 -11.51 4.53
N SER A 246 -0.82 -10.77 5.09
CA SER A 246 -0.62 -9.90 6.25
C SER A 246 -1.91 -9.79 7.03
N ALA A 247 -1.84 -9.91 8.35
CA ALA A 247 -2.96 -9.67 9.27
C ALA A 247 -2.47 -8.79 10.40
N THR A 248 -3.03 -7.60 10.51
CA THR A 248 -2.68 -6.57 11.50
C THR A 248 -3.90 -6.12 12.26
N ALA A 249 -3.73 -5.23 13.22
CA ALA A 249 -4.86 -4.58 13.88
C ALA A 249 -5.59 -3.56 12.99
N ASP A 250 -5.00 -3.17 11.86
CA ASP A 250 -5.51 -2.11 10.99
C ASP A 250 -6.12 -2.66 9.69
N PHE A 251 -5.61 -3.79 9.18
CA PHE A 251 -6.10 -4.42 7.96
C PHE A 251 -5.63 -5.87 7.84
N THR A 252 -6.33 -6.61 6.99
CA THR A 252 -5.93 -7.94 6.52
C THR A 252 -5.76 -7.91 5.01
N LEU A 253 -4.57 -8.30 4.52
CA LEU A 253 -4.26 -8.47 3.10
C LEU A 253 -4.23 -9.95 2.76
N ARG A 254 -5.04 -10.37 1.80
CA ARG A 254 -5.09 -11.75 1.28
C ARG A 254 -4.78 -11.79 -0.20
N ARG A 255 -4.22 -12.90 -0.67
CA ARG A 255 -3.91 -13.20 -2.06
C ARG A 255 -4.56 -14.50 -2.48
N ALA A 256 -5.04 -14.58 -3.72
CA ALA A 256 -5.43 -15.84 -4.35
C ALA A 256 -5.06 -15.84 -5.83
N ARG A 257 -4.58 -17.00 -6.34
CA ARG A 257 -4.49 -17.28 -7.77
C ARG A 257 -5.81 -17.94 -8.20
N LEU A 258 -6.67 -17.18 -8.86
CA LEU A 258 -8.01 -17.64 -9.22
C LEU A 258 -8.04 -18.18 -10.64
N THR A 259 -8.65 -19.35 -10.80
CA THR A 259 -8.90 -20.03 -12.09
C THR A 259 -10.40 -20.22 -12.35
N ARG A 260 -11.24 -19.99 -11.34
CA ARG A 260 -12.70 -20.05 -11.38
C ARG A 260 -13.34 -18.92 -10.56
N PRO A 261 -14.63 -18.62 -10.79
CA PRO A 261 -15.32 -17.57 -10.03
C PRO A 261 -15.27 -17.82 -8.52
N GLN A 262 -15.06 -16.72 -7.77
CA GLN A 262 -15.07 -16.71 -6.31
C GLN A 262 -16.12 -15.73 -5.81
N ARG A 263 -16.97 -16.21 -4.90
CA ARG A 263 -17.94 -15.40 -4.17
C ARG A 263 -17.28 -14.87 -2.88
N LEU A 264 -17.52 -13.61 -2.58
CA LEU A 264 -17.05 -12.93 -1.37
C LEU A 264 -18.20 -12.12 -0.77
N GLU A 265 -18.13 -11.91 0.54
CA GLU A 265 -19.21 -11.31 1.33
C GLU A 265 -18.63 -10.23 2.27
N PRO A 266 -18.83 -8.94 2.00
CA PRO A 266 -18.53 -7.85 2.93
C PRO A 266 -19.42 -7.91 4.19
N ALA A 267 -20.71 -8.27 4.02
CA ALA A 267 -21.69 -8.55 5.07
C ALA A 267 -21.82 -7.46 6.15
N GLY A 268 -21.59 -6.20 5.81
CA GLY A 268 -21.64 -5.08 6.76
C GLY A 268 -20.42 -4.95 7.70
N GLU A 269 -19.50 -5.92 7.68
CA GLU A 269 -18.34 -5.94 8.57
C GLU A 269 -17.25 -4.97 8.12
N SER A 270 -16.87 -5.00 6.83
CA SER A 270 -15.83 -4.17 6.24
C SER A 270 -16.08 -3.96 4.76
N PHE A 271 -15.65 -2.81 4.23
CA PHE A 271 -15.42 -2.70 2.79
C PHE A 271 -14.36 -3.72 2.34
N HIS A 272 -14.39 -4.08 1.04
CA HIS A 272 -13.31 -4.83 0.42
C HIS A 272 -12.63 -3.97 -0.63
N VAL A 273 -11.30 -3.89 -0.60
CA VAL A 273 -10.52 -3.34 -1.72
C VAL A 273 -9.90 -4.50 -2.47
N LEU A 274 -10.21 -4.58 -3.75
CA LEU A 274 -9.70 -5.59 -4.66
C LEU A 274 -8.67 -4.95 -5.58
N PHE A 275 -7.56 -5.64 -5.79
CA PHE A 275 -6.52 -5.26 -6.74
C PHE A 275 -6.11 -6.49 -7.55
N VAL A 276 -6.08 -6.37 -8.86
CA VAL A 276 -5.59 -7.44 -9.75
C VAL A 276 -4.09 -7.26 -9.94
N ALA A 277 -3.29 -8.18 -9.39
CA ALA A 277 -1.85 -8.17 -9.55
C ALA A 277 -1.41 -8.73 -10.90
N GLU A 278 -2.12 -9.77 -11.40
CA GLU A 278 -1.85 -10.40 -12.69
C GLU A 278 -3.15 -10.89 -13.34
N GLY A 279 -3.19 -10.87 -14.67
CA GLY A 279 -4.35 -11.32 -15.43
C GLY A 279 -5.48 -10.30 -15.46
N ALA A 280 -6.71 -10.78 -15.54
CA ALA A 280 -7.91 -9.95 -15.57
C ALA A 280 -9.14 -10.75 -15.15
N GLY A 281 -10.21 -10.06 -14.78
CA GLY A 281 -11.49 -10.66 -14.44
C GLY A 281 -12.65 -9.66 -14.49
N GLU A 282 -13.80 -10.15 -14.12
CA GLU A 282 -15.04 -9.38 -14.01
C GLU A 282 -15.58 -9.45 -12.58
N LEU A 283 -15.91 -8.29 -12.03
CA LEU A 283 -16.52 -8.15 -10.72
C LEU A 283 -18.01 -7.89 -10.88
N GLN A 284 -18.84 -8.83 -10.45
CA GLN A 284 -20.28 -8.75 -10.45
C GLN A 284 -20.82 -8.41 -9.07
N VAL A 285 -21.52 -7.28 -8.93
CA VAL A 285 -22.23 -6.86 -7.71
C VAL A 285 -23.68 -6.56 -8.09
N GLY A 286 -24.61 -7.41 -7.70
CA GLY A 286 -26.01 -7.27 -8.13
C GLY A 286 -26.13 -7.20 -9.66
N ALA A 287 -26.70 -6.13 -10.19
CA ALA A 287 -26.82 -5.87 -11.63
C ALA A 287 -25.58 -5.19 -12.24
N SER A 288 -24.64 -4.71 -11.42
CA SER A 288 -23.43 -4.00 -11.87
C SER A 288 -22.32 -4.98 -12.19
N CYS A 289 -21.62 -4.78 -13.31
CA CYS A 289 -20.46 -5.55 -13.72
C CYS A 289 -19.33 -4.61 -14.10
N GLU A 290 -18.16 -4.82 -13.49
CA GLU A 290 -16.93 -4.06 -13.74
C GLU A 290 -15.81 -4.99 -14.15
N THR A 291 -15.09 -4.64 -15.21
CA THR A 291 -13.87 -5.36 -15.60
C THR A 291 -12.67 -4.83 -14.83
N LEU A 292 -11.80 -5.73 -14.36
CA LEU A 292 -10.49 -5.38 -13.79
C LEU A 292 -9.39 -6.09 -14.56
N ALA A 293 -8.35 -5.35 -14.89
CA ALA A 293 -7.09 -5.87 -15.42
C ALA A 293 -5.95 -5.67 -14.41
N ALA A 294 -4.80 -6.27 -14.70
CA ALA A 294 -3.61 -6.08 -13.88
C ALA A 294 -3.30 -4.59 -13.64
N GLY A 295 -3.01 -4.25 -12.40
CA GLY A 295 -2.75 -2.88 -11.93
C GLY A 295 -4.00 -2.08 -11.58
N GLU A 296 -5.21 -2.63 -11.65
CA GLU A 296 -6.45 -1.91 -11.34
C GLU A 296 -7.02 -2.30 -9.98
N SER A 297 -7.63 -1.30 -9.31
CA SER A 297 -8.29 -1.43 -8.01
C SER A 297 -9.77 -1.07 -8.08
N LEU A 298 -10.59 -1.78 -7.28
CA LEU A 298 -11.98 -1.41 -7.00
C LEU A 298 -12.26 -1.49 -5.50
N LEU A 299 -13.13 -0.63 -5.02
CA LEU A 299 -13.68 -0.70 -3.66
C LEU A 299 -15.10 -1.24 -3.73
N VAL A 300 -15.38 -2.31 -2.99
CA VAL A 300 -16.74 -2.83 -2.76
C VAL A 300 -17.20 -2.34 -1.39
N PRO A 301 -18.31 -1.58 -1.32
CA PRO A 301 -18.84 -1.06 -0.06
C PRO A 301 -19.25 -2.17 0.91
N ALA A 302 -19.18 -1.90 2.20
CA ALA A 302 -19.55 -2.85 3.25
C ALA A 302 -21.02 -3.25 3.23
N CYS A 303 -21.93 -2.35 2.78
CA CYS A 303 -23.37 -2.64 2.65
C CYS A 303 -23.70 -3.64 1.53
N VAL A 304 -22.76 -3.95 0.65
CA VAL A 304 -22.94 -5.02 -0.35
C VAL A 304 -22.96 -6.36 0.37
N ALA A 305 -24.04 -7.12 0.20
CA ALA A 305 -24.19 -8.41 0.84
C ALA A 305 -23.18 -9.44 0.31
N GLU A 306 -23.07 -9.51 -1.03
CA GLU A 306 -22.17 -10.45 -1.71
C GLU A 306 -21.79 -9.94 -3.10
N TYR A 307 -20.67 -10.45 -3.60
CA TYR A 307 -20.22 -10.22 -4.96
C TYR A 307 -19.42 -11.41 -5.48
N THR A 308 -19.27 -11.49 -6.80
CA THR A 308 -18.49 -12.55 -7.44
C THR A 308 -17.39 -11.93 -8.28
N PHE A 309 -16.15 -12.38 -8.11
CA PHE A 309 -15.06 -12.11 -9.05
C PHE A 309 -14.85 -13.35 -9.93
N ALA A 310 -14.99 -13.17 -11.24
CA ALA A 310 -14.78 -14.21 -12.25
C ALA A 310 -13.51 -13.92 -13.04
N PRO A 311 -12.41 -14.70 -12.87
CA PRO A 311 -11.20 -14.51 -13.65
C PRO A 311 -11.44 -14.86 -15.11
N ARG A 312 -10.70 -14.24 -16.04
CA ARG A 312 -10.67 -14.64 -17.45
C ARG A 312 -9.96 -16.00 -17.60
N ALA A 313 -10.06 -16.61 -18.79
CA ALA A 313 -9.56 -17.96 -19.06
C ALA A 313 -8.07 -18.19 -18.67
N SER A 314 -7.23 -17.17 -18.70
CA SER A 314 -5.83 -17.22 -18.24
C SER A 314 -5.67 -17.23 -16.72
N GLY A 315 -6.77 -17.06 -15.98
CA GLY A 315 -6.77 -16.84 -14.53
C GLY A 315 -6.38 -15.42 -14.14
N ALA A 316 -6.45 -15.14 -12.84
CA ALA A 316 -6.04 -13.86 -12.27
C ALA A 316 -5.42 -14.04 -10.88
N THR A 317 -4.40 -13.25 -10.56
CA THR A 317 -3.93 -13.09 -9.17
C THR A 317 -4.64 -11.89 -8.56
N LEU A 318 -5.48 -12.16 -7.57
CA LEU A 318 -6.29 -11.15 -6.89
C LEU A 318 -5.75 -10.92 -5.48
N LEU A 319 -5.57 -9.65 -5.12
CA LEU A 319 -5.36 -9.20 -3.75
C LEU A 319 -6.67 -8.63 -3.21
N ALA A 320 -7.01 -8.99 -1.98
CA ALA A 320 -8.18 -8.49 -1.28
C ALA A 320 -7.77 -7.94 0.08
N THR A 321 -8.12 -6.69 0.35
CA THR A 321 -7.87 -6.03 1.64
C THR A 321 -9.18 -5.72 2.34
N THR A 322 -9.23 -6.03 3.64
CA THR A 322 -10.34 -5.72 4.56
C THR A 322 -9.79 -5.14 5.87
N LEU A 323 -10.68 -4.57 6.71
CA LEU A 323 -10.34 -4.20 8.10
C LEU A 323 -10.40 -5.39 9.03
#